data_bcaa8a11bd48a6bbd9c56f915d5aa355
#
_entry.id   bcaa8a11bd48a6bbd9c56f915d5aa355
#
_cell.length_a   1.000
_cell.length_b   1.000
_cell.length_c   1.000
_cell.angle_alpha   90.00
_cell.angle_beta   90.00
_cell.angle_gamma   90.00
#
_symmetry.space_group_name_H-M   'P 1'
#
loop_
_entity.id
_entity.type
_entity.pdbx_description
1 polymer ?
#
loop_
_entity_poly.entity_id
_entity_poly.type
_entity_poly.pdbx_seq_one_letter_code
_entity_poly.pdbx_strand_id
1 'polypeptide(L)'
;AWKEYRIKNIKRDVDELFSILPFEVDFFKKYNYPIHYVGNPCVDAVHCFKQGYAESFEEFTIRNGLDKKPNIALLAGSRKQEIKDNLQRMIQASRNYTEYQFVIAGAPGISPEFYQA
;
A
#
# COMPACT_ATOMS: atom_id res chain seq x y z
N ALA A 1 -14.58 13.35 -3.76
CA ALA A 1 -14.02 14.44 -4.55
C ALA A 1 -12.76 14.97 -3.90
N TRP A 2 -11.68 14.83 -4.60
CA TRP A 2 -10.35 15.23 -4.15
C TRP A 2 -10.27 16.76 -4.21
N LYS A 3 -9.96 17.40 -3.10
CA LYS A 3 -9.80 18.85 -2.82
C LYS A 3 -9.63 19.75 -4.07
N GLU A 4 -10.66 19.87 -4.87
CA GLU A 4 -10.67 20.60 -6.17
C GLU A 4 -10.27 22.08 -6.05
N TYR A 5 -10.46 22.68 -4.86
CA TYR A 5 -10.04 24.04 -4.59
C TYR A 5 -8.53 24.27 -4.81
N ARG A 6 -7.71 23.21 -4.71
CA ARG A 6 -6.25 23.29 -4.94
C ARG A 6 -5.89 23.59 -6.40
N ILE A 7 -6.79 23.29 -7.34
CA ILE A 7 -6.52 23.50 -8.77
C ILE A 7 -6.24 24.98 -9.07
N LYS A 8 -6.93 25.90 -8.39
CA LYS A 8 -6.67 27.34 -8.56
C LYS A 8 -5.23 27.70 -8.18
N ASN A 9 -4.72 27.16 -7.09
CA ASN A 9 -3.36 27.41 -6.64
C ASN A 9 -2.34 26.72 -7.57
N ILE A 10 -2.61 25.49 -8.00
CA ILE A 10 -1.76 24.78 -8.95
C ILE A 10 -1.62 25.58 -10.25
N LYS A 11 -2.74 26.06 -10.81
CA LYS A 11 -2.70 26.87 -12.03
C LYS A 11 -1.95 28.20 -11.89
N ARG A 12 -1.91 28.77 -10.70
CA ARG A 12 -1.22 30.04 -10.42
C ARG A 12 0.27 29.84 -10.16
N ASP A 13 0.63 28.79 -9.44
CA ASP A 13 1.93 28.68 -8.78
C ASP A 13 2.82 27.56 -9.36
N VAL A 14 2.30 26.72 -10.27
CA VAL A 14 3.00 25.54 -10.80
C VAL A 14 3.09 25.63 -12.32
N ASP A 15 4.30 25.61 -12.85
CA ASP A 15 4.56 25.67 -14.29
C ASP A 15 4.34 24.30 -14.94
N GLU A 16 4.82 23.22 -14.32
CA GLU A 16 4.72 21.85 -14.83
C GLU A 16 4.27 20.89 -13.73
N LEU A 17 3.30 20.04 -14.03
CA LEU A 17 2.79 19.02 -13.11
C LEU A 17 3.01 17.61 -13.68
N PHE A 18 3.79 16.80 -12.95
CA PHE A 18 4.02 15.40 -13.26
C PHE A 18 3.15 14.51 -12.38
N SER A 19 2.41 13.60 -13.01
CA SER A 19 1.50 12.69 -12.33
C SER A 19 2.00 11.25 -12.40
N ILE A 20 1.76 10.51 -11.31
CA ILE A 20 2.03 9.08 -11.20
C ILE A 20 0.77 8.22 -11.33
N LEU A 21 -0.40 8.85 -11.45
CA LEU A 21 -1.68 8.17 -11.55
C LEU A 21 -2.36 8.52 -12.90
N PRO A 22 -2.67 7.54 -13.74
CA PRO A 22 -3.12 7.80 -15.10
C PRO A 22 -4.46 8.56 -15.17
N PHE A 23 -5.36 8.35 -14.23
CA PHE A 23 -6.66 9.03 -14.20
C PHE A 23 -6.58 10.54 -13.90
N GLU A 24 -5.45 11.01 -13.37
CA GLU A 24 -5.25 12.44 -13.11
C GLU A 24 -5.13 13.25 -14.39
N VAL A 25 -4.68 12.65 -15.48
CA VAL A 25 -4.62 13.31 -16.81
C VAL A 25 -6.01 13.77 -17.22
N ASP A 26 -6.99 12.89 -17.17
CA ASP A 26 -8.38 13.22 -17.53
C ASP A 26 -9.04 14.16 -16.52
N PHE A 27 -8.66 14.04 -15.24
CA PHE A 27 -9.13 14.93 -14.20
C PHE A 27 -8.67 16.37 -14.45
N PHE A 28 -7.38 16.63 -14.66
CA PHE A 28 -6.84 17.97 -14.88
C PHE A 28 -7.23 18.55 -16.26
N LYS A 29 -7.45 17.71 -17.27
CA LYS A 29 -7.97 18.12 -18.58
C LYS A 29 -9.31 18.85 -18.48
N LYS A 30 -10.20 18.43 -17.57
CA LYS A 30 -11.49 19.10 -17.31
C LYS A 30 -11.33 20.56 -16.85
N TYR A 31 -10.18 20.90 -16.29
CA TYR A 31 -9.86 22.24 -15.82
C TYR A 31 -8.96 23.02 -16.78
N ASN A 32 -8.77 22.55 -18.02
CA ASN A 32 -7.87 23.13 -19.00
C ASN A 32 -6.44 23.33 -18.43
N TYR A 33 -5.95 22.30 -17.71
CA TYR A 33 -4.59 22.28 -17.19
C TYR A 33 -3.91 20.97 -17.62
N PRO A 34 -3.00 21.03 -18.62
CA PRO A 34 -2.30 19.83 -19.07
C PRO A 34 -1.31 19.37 -18.01
N ILE A 35 -1.19 18.06 -17.84
CA ILE A 35 -0.21 17.43 -16.94
C ILE A 35 0.50 16.30 -17.67
N HIS A 36 1.67 15.92 -17.17
CA HIS A 36 2.48 14.87 -17.73
C HIS A 36 2.37 13.59 -16.88
N TYR A 37 1.83 12.52 -17.45
CA TYR A 37 1.88 11.22 -16.80
C TYR A 37 3.24 10.58 -17.03
N VAL A 38 3.98 10.32 -15.96
CA VAL A 38 5.37 9.81 -16.00
C VAL A 38 5.51 8.37 -15.51
N GLY A 39 4.40 7.71 -15.22
CA GLY A 39 4.41 6.37 -14.64
C GLY A 39 4.44 6.39 -13.11
N ASN A 40 4.26 5.21 -12.51
CA ASN A 40 4.22 5.08 -11.06
C ASN A 40 5.52 4.41 -10.55
N PRO A 41 6.34 5.10 -9.74
CA PRO A 41 7.60 4.55 -9.23
C PRO A 41 7.45 3.28 -8.38
N CYS A 42 6.25 3.02 -7.84
CA CYS A 42 6.00 1.74 -7.17
C CYS A 42 6.06 0.54 -8.13
N VAL A 43 5.74 0.74 -9.41
CA VAL A 43 5.85 -0.32 -10.43
C VAL A 43 7.32 -0.72 -10.61
N ASP A 44 8.21 0.27 -10.71
CA ASP A 44 9.64 0.05 -10.86
C ASP A 44 10.23 -0.63 -9.61
N ALA A 45 9.83 -0.17 -8.43
CA ALA A 45 10.25 -0.76 -7.16
C ALA A 45 9.85 -2.24 -7.05
N VAL A 46 8.60 -2.57 -7.42
CA VAL A 46 8.11 -3.96 -7.44
C VAL A 46 8.84 -4.79 -8.48
N HIS A 47 9.09 -4.23 -9.66
CA HIS A 47 9.83 -4.91 -10.73
C HIS A 47 11.27 -5.24 -10.29
N CYS A 48 11.99 -4.27 -9.76
CA CYS A 48 13.34 -4.46 -9.24
C CYS A 48 13.37 -5.51 -8.11
N PHE A 49 12.43 -5.44 -7.19
CA PHE A 49 12.32 -6.43 -6.12
C PHE A 49 12.13 -7.85 -6.67
N LYS A 50 11.21 -8.03 -7.63
CA LYS A 50 10.94 -9.35 -8.24
C LYS A 50 12.14 -9.93 -8.98
N GLN A 51 13.00 -9.10 -9.58
CA GLN A 51 14.20 -9.57 -10.26
C GLN A 51 15.22 -10.19 -9.30
N GLY A 52 15.30 -9.70 -8.06
CA GLY A 52 16.22 -10.18 -7.04
C GLY A 52 15.62 -11.18 -6.04
N TYR A 53 14.30 -11.37 -6.06
CA TYR A 53 13.61 -12.21 -5.09
C TYR A 53 13.39 -13.62 -5.62
N ALA A 54 14.10 -14.59 -5.06
CA ALA A 54 14.05 -16.00 -5.45
C ALA A 54 13.54 -16.92 -4.32
N GLU A 55 13.16 -16.37 -3.15
CA GLU A 55 12.69 -17.15 -2.00
C GLU A 55 11.42 -17.91 -2.33
N SER A 56 11.43 -19.21 -2.11
CA SER A 56 10.24 -20.07 -2.23
C SER A 56 9.27 -19.88 -1.05
N PHE A 57 8.02 -20.31 -1.21
CA PHE A 57 7.06 -20.28 -0.11
C PHE A 57 7.51 -21.09 1.09
N GLU A 58 8.20 -22.20 0.86
CA GLU A 58 8.73 -23.07 1.94
C GLU A 58 9.84 -22.36 2.71
N GLU A 59 10.79 -21.73 2.03
CA GLU A 59 11.86 -20.93 2.66
C GLU A 59 11.27 -19.76 3.46
N PHE A 60 10.28 -19.06 2.89
CA PHE A 60 9.57 -17.98 3.57
C PHE A 60 8.89 -18.47 4.87
N THR A 61 8.19 -19.61 4.85
CA THR A 61 7.50 -20.15 6.03
C THR A 61 8.49 -20.56 7.10
N ILE A 62 9.59 -21.23 6.73
CA ILE A 62 10.65 -21.63 7.66
C ILE A 62 11.29 -20.40 8.30
N ARG A 63 11.70 -19.42 7.51
CA ARG A 63 12.36 -18.20 7.99
C ARG A 63 11.49 -17.41 8.97
N ASN A 64 10.18 -17.43 8.78
CA ASN A 64 9.24 -16.69 9.62
C ASN A 64 8.59 -17.53 10.73
N GLY A 65 8.96 -18.80 10.90
CA GLY A 65 8.38 -19.68 11.91
C GLY A 65 6.89 -19.94 11.70
N LEU A 66 6.46 -20.02 10.44
CA LEU A 66 5.07 -20.17 10.05
C LEU A 66 4.74 -21.64 9.75
N ASP A 67 3.45 -22.01 9.91
CA ASP A 67 2.95 -23.32 9.52
C ASP A 67 2.89 -23.47 7.99
N LYS A 68 2.84 -24.72 7.51
CA LYS A 68 2.63 -25.03 6.08
C LYS A 68 1.16 -24.89 5.66
N LYS A 69 0.51 -23.80 6.07
CA LYS A 69 -0.87 -23.44 5.67
C LYS A 69 -0.86 -22.31 4.65
N PRO A 70 -1.92 -22.17 3.85
CA PRO A 70 -2.08 -20.99 3.01
C PRO A 70 -2.07 -19.71 3.86
N ASN A 71 -1.29 -18.72 3.47
CA ASN A 71 -1.12 -17.46 4.20
C ASN A 71 -2.00 -16.35 3.64
N ILE A 72 -2.64 -15.61 4.53
CA ILE A 72 -3.32 -14.35 4.19
C ILE A 72 -2.60 -13.21 4.90
N ALA A 73 -2.04 -12.29 4.12
CA ALA A 73 -1.38 -11.11 4.65
C ALA A 73 -2.41 -10.06 5.09
N LEU A 74 -2.27 -9.58 6.33
CA LEU A 74 -3.06 -8.48 6.87
C LEU A 74 -2.27 -7.17 6.73
N LEU A 75 -2.70 -6.31 5.80
CA LEU A 75 -2.12 -5.00 5.54
C LEU A 75 -2.92 -3.93 6.29
N ALA A 76 -2.67 -3.77 7.59
CA ALA A 76 -3.47 -2.90 8.44
C ALA A 76 -3.22 -1.39 8.24
N GLY A 77 -2.15 -1.03 7.53
CA GLY A 77 -1.78 0.36 7.25
C GLY A 77 -0.35 0.66 7.67
N SER A 78 0.08 1.89 7.40
CA SER A 78 1.43 2.39 7.71
C SER A 78 1.46 3.45 8.82
N ARG A 79 0.31 3.88 9.31
CA ARG A 79 0.17 4.87 10.38
C ARG A 79 -0.52 4.25 11.59
N LYS A 80 -0.09 4.66 12.79
CA LYS A 80 -0.64 4.14 14.05
C LYS A 80 -2.17 4.17 14.12
N GLN A 81 -2.79 5.25 13.64
CA GLN A 81 -4.26 5.36 13.65
C GLN A 81 -4.92 4.38 12.68
N GLU A 82 -4.38 4.25 11.46
CA GLU A 82 -4.88 3.29 10.47
C GLU A 82 -4.81 1.85 11.01
N ILE A 83 -3.69 1.50 11.65
CA ILE A 83 -3.50 0.17 12.25
C ILE A 83 -4.51 -0.08 13.36
N LYS A 84 -4.71 0.88 14.27
CA LYS A 84 -5.71 0.76 15.36
C LYS A 84 -7.12 0.54 14.81
N ASP A 85 -7.49 1.29 13.78
CA ASP A 85 -8.84 1.24 13.22
C ASP A 85 -9.10 -0.06 12.42
N ASN A 86 -8.07 -0.59 11.75
CA ASN A 86 -8.22 -1.70 10.81
C ASN A 86 -7.86 -3.06 11.42
N LEU A 87 -6.78 -3.15 12.21
CA LEU A 87 -6.21 -4.44 12.62
C LEU A 87 -7.19 -5.28 13.44
N GLN A 88 -7.89 -4.68 14.40
CA GLN A 88 -8.87 -5.41 15.22
C GLN A 88 -10.00 -6.00 14.38
N ARG A 89 -10.49 -5.25 13.39
CA ARG A 89 -11.54 -5.71 12.48
C ARG A 89 -11.04 -6.86 11.60
N MET A 90 -9.81 -6.77 11.10
CA MET A 90 -9.16 -7.83 10.33
C MET A 90 -9.00 -9.11 11.16
N ILE A 91 -8.52 -8.99 12.40
CA ILE A 91 -8.40 -10.13 13.34
C ILE A 91 -9.77 -10.74 13.66
N GLN A 92 -10.80 -9.92 13.86
CA GLN A 92 -12.15 -10.45 14.08
C GLN A 92 -12.68 -11.23 12.87
N ALA A 93 -12.46 -10.70 11.67
CA ALA A 93 -12.86 -11.36 10.43
C ALA A 93 -12.11 -12.69 10.22
N SER A 94 -10.83 -12.78 10.61
CA SER A 94 -10.00 -13.97 10.41
C SER A 94 -10.43 -15.17 11.26
N ARG A 95 -11.14 -14.96 12.37
CA ARG A 95 -11.51 -16.03 13.31
C ARG A 95 -12.33 -17.17 12.72
N ASN A 96 -13.05 -16.91 11.63
CA ASN A 96 -13.90 -17.90 10.96
C ASN A 96 -13.17 -18.73 9.88
N TYR A 97 -11.86 -18.45 9.67
CA TYR A 97 -11.07 -19.04 8.57
C TYR A 97 -9.85 -19.78 9.13
N THR A 98 -10.12 -20.85 9.89
CA THR A 98 -9.08 -21.61 10.61
C THR A 98 -8.16 -22.41 9.70
N GLU A 99 -8.57 -22.65 8.46
CA GLU A 99 -7.78 -23.29 7.41
C GLU A 99 -6.64 -22.44 6.88
N TYR A 100 -6.70 -21.12 7.11
CA TYR A 100 -5.65 -20.18 6.73
C TYR A 100 -4.79 -19.79 7.93
N GLN A 101 -3.58 -19.34 7.64
CA GLN A 101 -2.73 -18.65 8.59
C GLN A 101 -2.71 -17.16 8.24
N PHE A 102 -2.90 -16.32 9.24
CA PHE A 102 -2.93 -14.86 9.05
C PHE A 102 -1.60 -14.26 9.51
N VAL A 103 -0.99 -13.48 8.64
CA VAL A 103 0.31 -12.85 8.88
C VAL A 103 0.16 -11.34 8.81
N ILE A 104 0.47 -10.64 9.88
CA ILE A 104 0.47 -9.18 9.89
C ILE A 104 1.75 -8.69 9.21
N ALA A 105 1.59 -7.99 8.09
CA ALA A 105 2.70 -7.29 7.45
C ALA A 105 2.92 -5.95 8.14
N GLY A 106 3.87 -5.91 9.07
CA GLY A 106 4.20 -4.73 9.84
C GLY A 106 4.88 -3.64 9.01
N ALA A 107 4.49 -2.39 9.20
CA ALA A 107 5.13 -1.25 8.56
C ALA A 107 6.52 -1.00 9.18
N PRO A 108 7.58 -0.72 8.39
CA PRO A 108 8.95 -0.55 8.89
C PRO A 108 9.12 0.54 9.95
N GLY A 109 8.27 1.58 9.92
CA GLY A 109 8.29 2.69 10.89
C GLY A 109 7.46 2.47 12.16
N ILE A 110 6.88 1.28 12.35
CA ILE A 110 6.04 0.95 13.52
C ILE A 110 6.70 -0.20 14.27
N SER A 111 6.86 -0.04 15.58
CA SER A 111 7.48 -1.08 16.39
C SER A 111 6.62 -2.34 16.49
N PRO A 112 7.23 -3.55 16.57
CA PRO A 112 6.49 -4.82 16.66
C PRO A 112 5.52 -4.88 17.83
N GLU A 113 5.86 -4.27 18.97
CA GLU A 113 5.02 -4.25 20.18
C GLU A 113 3.67 -3.56 19.93
N PHE A 114 3.63 -2.63 18.98
CA PHE A 114 2.39 -1.93 18.64
C PHE A 114 1.32 -2.85 18.03
N TYR A 115 1.73 -3.96 17.45
CA TYR A 115 0.83 -4.96 16.84
C TYR A 115 0.35 -6.02 17.84
N GLN A 116 0.91 -6.03 19.06
CA GLN A 116 0.57 -7.00 20.12
C GLN A 116 -0.50 -6.48 21.09
N ALA A 117 -0.95 -5.24 20.92
CA ALA A 117 -1.88 -4.57 21.81
C ALA A 117 -3.37 -4.83 21.49
#